data_a06fa5300052819b8b41e25c56e792f9
#
_entry.id   a06fa5300052819b8b41e25c56e792f9
#
_cell.length_a   1.000
_cell.length_b   1.000
_cell.length_c   1.000
_cell.angle_alpha   90.00
_cell.angle_beta   90.00
_cell.angle_gamma   90.00
#
_symmetry.space_group_name_H-M   'P 1'
#
loop_
_entity.id
_entity.type
_entity.pdbx_description
1 polymer ?
#
loop_
_entity_poly.entity_id
_entity_poly.type
_entity_poly.pdbx_seq_one_letter_code
_entity_poly.pdbx_strand_id
1 'polypeptide(L)'
;MNPDPLVKAIRYVMVDPLVLDLDGDGLEITPLSRGVQFDGNGDTIRTNTSWVQADDGLLVLDRNGNGVIDSGRELFGDETLLADGKKAAHGFAALAELDVGGAANATGGAGDGLFDAKDAQYTNVRIWRDANQDGISQASEMQTLAEAGIASVKLSSTKTATSYGDAQLVQSGSFTRTDGSEGQAGSFILAQNNAVTTHPPIAISAEAAALPGLQGSGWVRGLQEAATLDPGLIARYTQAQGAGNRAGYVGSVSEMLLEWGGRSDYMTASKVAMEEDGVGLILRNPADEQEAAWMYVAVKADRLTRETFRSGLSTEDRAKFDAMRSGMVGQLEKLYTYEAFTGYTFLRWSDIEPRYAPPSNGAGTGRPVTVDTPLSQVIQEKAHGLPASVPGYRIVVIPPPLVGKPHIEMLWDRLVEDASKNMMPSVRLSQYADMVQLNVSEAGVELDFSQMDAALEVASTADAQEGAAMFLDLYRAYGETFTAAGWNGAEKLRTLMQTGVAGNTAIHDAFKAVGLNLVGASAVKGTVNDDSYAGDANANTFNGDAGNDFLDG
;
A
#
# COMPACT_ATOMS: atom_id res chain seq x y z
N MET A 1 7.35 -0.08 -9.79
CA MET A 1 8.33 0.29 -8.74
C MET A 1 9.01 -0.99 -8.27
N ASN A 2 10.34 -1.03 -8.28
CA ASN A 2 11.06 -2.19 -7.72
C ASN A 2 11.02 -2.04 -6.19
N PRO A 3 10.42 -2.93 -5.41
CA PRO A 3 10.30 -2.73 -3.97
C PRO A 3 11.69 -2.71 -3.35
N ASP A 4 11.93 -1.68 -2.53
CA ASP A 4 13.13 -1.51 -1.73
C ASP A 4 13.47 -2.80 -0.95
N PRO A 5 14.74 -3.18 -0.77
CA PRO A 5 15.16 -4.29 0.09
C PRO A 5 14.59 -4.23 1.52
N LEU A 6 14.25 -3.05 2.04
CA LEU A 6 13.53 -2.87 3.30
C LEU A 6 12.10 -3.42 3.26
N VAL A 7 11.44 -3.36 2.10
CA VAL A 7 10.09 -3.91 1.88
C VAL A 7 10.10 -5.44 1.86
N LYS A 8 11.22 -6.10 1.52
CA LYS A 8 11.34 -7.56 1.56
C LYS A 8 11.28 -8.17 2.97
N ALA A 9 11.40 -7.36 4.01
CA ALA A 9 11.27 -7.80 5.41
C ALA A 9 9.83 -7.75 5.94
N ILE A 10 8.88 -7.23 5.16
CA ILE A 10 7.48 -7.07 5.54
C ILE A 10 6.73 -8.33 5.14
N ARG A 11 6.07 -8.99 6.10
CA ARG A 11 5.21 -10.13 5.79
C ARG A 11 3.96 -9.63 5.08
N TYR A 12 3.75 -10.16 3.90
CA TYR A 12 2.54 -9.99 3.11
C TYR A 12 1.31 -10.49 3.88
N VAL A 13 0.17 -9.83 3.72
CA VAL A 13 -1.11 -10.49 3.89
C VAL A 13 -1.14 -11.53 2.77
N MET A 14 -1.24 -12.79 3.10
CA MET A 14 -1.07 -13.89 2.16
C MET A 14 -2.39 -14.63 2.05
N VAL A 15 -2.80 -14.96 0.84
CA VAL A 15 -3.92 -15.87 0.60
C VAL A 15 -3.33 -17.27 0.44
N ASP A 16 -3.83 -18.23 1.20
CA ASP A 16 -3.36 -19.63 1.18
C ASP A 16 -4.48 -20.56 0.68
N PRO A 17 -4.82 -20.53 -0.63
CA PRO A 17 -5.88 -21.40 -1.15
C PRO A 17 -5.45 -22.85 -1.29
N LEU A 18 -6.43 -23.76 -1.19
CA LEU A 18 -6.29 -25.17 -1.58
C LEU A 18 -6.59 -25.33 -3.07
N VAL A 19 -5.58 -25.79 -3.81
CA VAL A 19 -5.57 -25.96 -5.27
C VAL A 19 -5.50 -27.44 -5.62
N LEU A 20 -6.19 -27.83 -6.69
CA LEU A 20 -6.21 -29.19 -7.23
C LEU A 20 -5.72 -29.18 -8.68
N ASP A 21 -4.75 -30.03 -8.99
CA ASP A 21 -4.27 -30.33 -10.34
C ASP A 21 -5.34 -31.14 -11.10
N LEU A 22 -6.06 -30.46 -11.99
CA LEU A 22 -7.21 -31.06 -12.65
C LEU A 22 -6.85 -31.78 -13.96
N ASP A 23 -5.83 -31.39 -14.67
CA ASP A 23 -5.43 -31.95 -15.95
C ASP A 23 -4.29 -32.98 -15.84
N GLY A 24 -3.51 -32.97 -14.76
CA GLY A 24 -2.53 -33.98 -14.42
C GLY A 24 -1.09 -33.65 -14.87
N ASP A 25 -0.82 -32.40 -15.18
CA ASP A 25 0.53 -31.93 -15.56
C ASP A 25 1.28 -31.23 -14.40
N GLY A 26 0.59 -31.04 -13.27
CA GLY A 26 1.10 -30.52 -12.00
C GLY A 26 0.45 -29.20 -11.62
N LEU A 27 0.64 -28.79 -10.35
CA LEU A 27 0.10 -27.53 -9.84
C LEU A 27 0.85 -26.33 -10.41
N GLU A 28 0.15 -25.33 -10.94
CA GLU A 28 0.73 -24.20 -11.65
C GLU A 28 0.23 -22.85 -11.15
N ILE A 29 1.13 -21.84 -11.18
CA ILE A 29 0.85 -20.49 -10.66
C ILE A 29 1.16 -19.43 -11.71
N THR A 30 0.18 -18.58 -12.00
CA THR A 30 0.35 -17.36 -12.77
C THR A 30 1.13 -16.33 -11.92
N PRO A 31 2.23 -15.75 -12.45
CA PRO A 31 3.04 -14.81 -11.69
C PRO A 31 2.29 -13.51 -11.41
N LEU A 32 2.70 -12.80 -10.34
CA LEU A 32 2.10 -11.54 -9.89
C LEU A 32 2.01 -10.46 -10.98
N SER A 33 2.95 -10.46 -11.93
CA SER A 33 2.94 -9.54 -13.09
C SER A 33 1.75 -9.74 -14.04
N ARG A 34 1.10 -10.89 -13.98
CA ARG A 34 -0.14 -11.25 -14.69
C ARG A 34 -1.23 -11.71 -13.71
N GLY A 35 -1.07 -11.37 -12.44
CA GLY A 35 -1.98 -11.74 -11.39
C GLY A 35 -3.35 -11.06 -11.52
N VAL A 36 -4.29 -11.55 -10.73
CA VAL A 36 -5.69 -11.08 -10.73
C VAL A 36 -5.93 -10.11 -9.58
N GLN A 37 -7.03 -9.36 -9.67
CA GLN A 37 -7.53 -8.54 -8.56
C GLN A 37 -8.52 -9.38 -7.74
N PHE A 38 -8.14 -9.75 -6.50
CA PHE A 38 -8.98 -10.55 -5.61
C PHE A 38 -8.96 -10.03 -4.16
N ASP A 39 -10.09 -10.08 -3.47
CA ASP A 39 -10.18 -9.76 -2.04
C ASP A 39 -9.76 -10.97 -1.21
N GLY A 40 -8.46 -11.10 -0.97
CA GLY A 40 -7.90 -12.26 -0.31
C GLY A 40 -8.19 -12.36 1.19
N ASN A 41 -8.46 -11.25 1.87
CA ASN A 41 -8.61 -11.17 3.33
C ASN A 41 -10.05 -10.84 3.79
N GLY A 42 -10.96 -10.60 2.86
CA GLY A 42 -12.36 -10.28 3.14
C GLY A 42 -12.56 -8.86 3.72
N ASP A 43 -11.74 -7.91 3.30
CA ASP A 43 -11.86 -6.49 3.68
C ASP A 43 -12.57 -5.64 2.61
N THR A 44 -13.04 -6.28 1.54
CA THR A 44 -13.69 -5.69 0.37
C THR A 44 -12.76 -4.95 -0.60
N ILE A 45 -11.48 -4.89 -0.33
CA ILE A 45 -10.48 -4.30 -1.23
C ILE A 45 -9.82 -5.42 -2.04
N ARG A 46 -9.99 -5.40 -3.34
CA ARG A 46 -9.35 -6.37 -4.23
C ARG A 46 -7.90 -5.97 -4.46
N THR A 47 -6.99 -6.92 -4.19
CA THR A 47 -5.53 -6.71 -4.27
C THR A 47 -4.95 -7.54 -5.41
N ASN A 48 -3.98 -6.99 -6.15
CA ASN A 48 -3.29 -7.74 -7.20
C ASN A 48 -2.52 -8.92 -6.59
N THR A 49 -2.91 -10.13 -6.96
CA THR A 49 -2.49 -11.41 -6.37
C THR A 49 -1.99 -12.34 -7.48
N SER A 50 -0.85 -13.02 -7.29
CA SER A 50 -0.51 -14.17 -8.12
C SER A 50 -1.64 -15.20 -8.06
N TRP A 51 -1.84 -15.97 -9.13
CA TRP A 51 -3.08 -16.75 -9.22
C TRP A 51 -2.83 -18.16 -9.71
N VAL A 52 -3.82 -19.01 -9.56
CA VAL A 52 -3.80 -20.39 -10.07
C VAL A 52 -3.99 -20.36 -11.58
N GLN A 53 -3.31 -21.23 -12.33
CA GLN A 53 -3.50 -21.33 -13.79
C GLN A 53 -4.91 -21.78 -14.15
N ALA A 54 -5.32 -21.51 -15.40
CA ALA A 54 -6.70 -21.69 -15.87
C ALA A 54 -7.15 -23.16 -15.95
N ASP A 55 -6.24 -24.10 -15.97
CA ASP A 55 -6.47 -25.56 -16.06
C ASP A 55 -6.55 -26.23 -14.69
N ASP A 56 -6.02 -25.57 -13.65
CA ASP A 56 -6.14 -25.97 -12.27
C ASP A 56 -7.41 -25.42 -11.58
N GLY A 57 -7.76 -25.95 -10.41
CA GLY A 57 -8.98 -25.59 -9.70
C GLY A 57 -8.76 -25.19 -8.24
N LEU A 58 -9.40 -24.10 -7.84
CA LEU A 58 -9.53 -23.68 -6.45
C LEU A 58 -10.68 -24.44 -5.78
N LEU A 59 -10.45 -24.99 -4.60
CA LEU A 59 -11.54 -25.55 -3.80
C LEU A 59 -12.23 -24.41 -3.02
N VAL A 60 -13.56 -24.30 -3.16
CA VAL A 60 -14.32 -23.15 -2.66
C VAL A 60 -15.66 -23.53 -2.04
N LEU A 61 -16.17 -22.67 -1.18
CA LEU A 61 -17.51 -22.77 -0.61
C LEU A 61 -18.12 -21.37 -0.48
N ASP A 62 -19.26 -21.14 -1.14
CA ASP A 62 -20.08 -19.95 -0.96
C ASP A 62 -20.65 -19.96 0.47
N ARG A 63 -19.96 -19.23 1.37
CA ARG A 63 -20.27 -19.22 2.80
C ARG A 63 -21.31 -18.17 3.17
N ASN A 64 -21.40 -17.11 2.38
CA ASN A 64 -22.34 -16.02 2.61
C ASN A 64 -23.67 -16.20 1.86
N GLY A 65 -23.73 -17.17 0.91
CA GLY A 65 -24.92 -17.54 0.17
C GLY A 65 -25.31 -16.52 -0.91
N ASN A 66 -24.35 -15.72 -1.39
CA ASN A 66 -24.60 -14.71 -2.42
C ASN A 66 -24.49 -15.23 -3.86
N GLY A 67 -24.05 -16.49 -4.04
CA GLY A 67 -23.93 -17.16 -5.33
C GLY A 67 -22.63 -16.88 -6.08
N VAL A 68 -21.67 -16.19 -5.48
CA VAL A 68 -20.34 -15.89 -6.03
C VAL A 68 -19.26 -16.21 -5.00
N ILE A 69 -18.02 -16.39 -5.44
CA ILE A 69 -16.84 -16.47 -4.58
C ILE A 69 -16.14 -15.14 -4.73
N ASP A 70 -16.26 -14.27 -3.75
CA ASP A 70 -15.80 -12.90 -3.83
C ASP A 70 -14.72 -12.53 -2.79
N SER A 71 -14.42 -13.46 -1.88
CA SER A 71 -13.35 -13.24 -0.88
C SER A 71 -12.58 -14.52 -0.51
N GLY A 72 -11.39 -14.33 0.03
CA GLY A 72 -10.55 -15.42 0.54
C GLY A 72 -11.18 -16.20 1.70
N ARG A 73 -12.24 -15.69 2.33
CA ARG A 73 -13.01 -16.41 3.35
C ARG A 73 -13.82 -17.57 2.77
N GLU A 74 -14.05 -17.57 1.47
CA GLU A 74 -14.79 -18.57 0.72
C GLU A 74 -13.87 -19.57 -0.01
N LEU A 75 -12.57 -19.27 -0.05
CA LEU A 75 -11.52 -20.22 -0.37
C LEU A 75 -11.25 -21.10 0.87
N PHE A 76 -10.81 -22.36 0.63
CA PHE A 76 -10.24 -23.16 1.71
C PHE A 76 -8.80 -22.76 1.92
N GLY A 77 -8.51 -21.96 2.97
CA GLY A 77 -7.22 -21.35 3.23
C GLY A 77 -7.11 -20.81 4.66
N ASP A 78 -6.07 -20.03 4.91
CA ASP A 78 -5.81 -19.41 6.22
C ASP A 78 -6.79 -18.27 6.58
N GLU A 79 -7.56 -17.75 5.63
CA GLU A 79 -8.65 -16.80 5.88
C GLU A 79 -10.00 -17.47 6.18
N THR A 80 -10.10 -18.80 6.03
CA THR A 80 -11.28 -19.56 6.40
C THR A 80 -11.53 -19.50 7.90
N LEU A 81 -12.71 -19.03 8.31
CA LEU A 81 -13.13 -19.05 9.70
C LEU A 81 -13.71 -20.43 10.05
N LEU A 82 -13.12 -21.06 11.06
CA LEU A 82 -13.58 -22.31 11.63
C LEU A 82 -14.77 -22.09 12.57
N ALA A 83 -15.48 -23.13 12.97
CA ALA A 83 -16.64 -23.06 13.85
C ALA A 83 -16.32 -22.46 15.23
N ASP A 84 -15.07 -22.53 15.69
CA ASP A 84 -14.62 -21.90 16.93
C ASP A 84 -14.28 -20.40 16.76
N GLY A 85 -14.46 -19.83 15.56
CA GLY A 85 -14.20 -18.45 15.21
C GLY A 85 -12.73 -18.11 14.95
N LYS A 86 -11.83 -19.10 14.97
CA LYS A 86 -10.43 -18.91 14.60
C LYS A 86 -10.24 -19.13 13.11
N LYS A 87 -9.15 -18.58 12.58
CA LYS A 87 -8.69 -18.85 11.22
C LYS A 87 -8.06 -20.24 11.13
N ALA A 88 -8.30 -20.91 10.01
CA ALA A 88 -7.64 -22.18 9.73
C ALA A 88 -6.12 -22.02 9.57
N ALA A 89 -5.38 -23.08 9.81
CA ALA A 89 -3.91 -23.04 9.70
C ALA A 89 -3.44 -23.09 8.23
N HIS A 90 -4.21 -23.67 7.34
CA HIS A 90 -3.98 -23.85 5.90
C HIS A 90 -5.20 -24.50 5.25
N GLY A 91 -5.24 -24.59 3.92
CA GLY A 91 -6.42 -25.07 3.16
C GLY A 91 -6.90 -26.48 3.54
N PHE A 92 -5.99 -27.44 3.76
CA PHE A 92 -6.38 -28.78 4.21
C PHE A 92 -7.01 -28.78 5.60
N ALA A 93 -6.52 -27.94 6.52
CA ALA A 93 -7.11 -27.79 7.84
C ALA A 93 -8.51 -27.15 7.78
N ALA A 94 -8.70 -26.21 6.87
CA ALA A 94 -10.00 -25.61 6.61
C ALA A 94 -11.01 -26.63 6.06
N LEU A 95 -10.58 -27.51 5.16
CA LEU A 95 -11.42 -28.56 4.59
C LEU A 95 -11.73 -29.66 5.62
N ALA A 96 -10.78 -30.01 6.50
CA ALA A 96 -10.94 -31.04 7.52
C ALA A 96 -12.08 -30.78 8.50
N GLU A 97 -12.47 -29.51 8.68
CA GLU A 97 -13.64 -29.17 9.50
C GLU A 97 -14.95 -29.71 8.93
N LEU A 98 -14.99 -29.97 7.63
CA LEU A 98 -16.15 -30.49 6.92
C LEU A 98 -16.21 -32.02 6.86
N ASP A 99 -15.21 -32.73 7.40
CA ASP A 99 -15.18 -34.21 7.55
C ASP A 99 -16.05 -34.61 8.76
N VAL A 100 -17.35 -34.44 8.61
CA VAL A 100 -18.32 -34.64 9.69
C VAL A 100 -19.35 -35.72 9.37
N GLY A 101 -19.32 -36.30 8.17
CA GLY A 101 -20.34 -37.24 7.70
C GLY A 101 -21.73 -36.59 7.59
N GLY A 102 -22.76 -37.43 7.54
CA GLY A 102 -24.15 -36.97 7.58
C GLY A 102 -24.75 -36.57 6.25
N ALA A 103 -24.12 -36.90 5.13
CA ALA A 103 -24.75 -36.78 3.82
C ALA A 103 -26.01 -37.66 3.72
N ALA A 104 -27.01 -37.18 2.98
CA ALA A 104 -28.27 -37.93 2.81
C ALA A 104 -28.00 -39.32 2.22
N ASN A 105 -28.47 -40.37 2.92
CA ASN A 105 -28.29 -41.77 2.55
C ASN A 105 -26.86 -42.35 2.62
N ALA A 106 -25.90 -41.63 3.19
CA ALA A 106 -24.55 -42.12 3.45
C ALA A 106 -24.42 -42.64 4.90
N THR A 107 -23.60 -43.70 5.08
CA THR A 107 -23.19 -44.18 6.39
C THR A 107 -21.68 -44.05 6.52
N GLY A 108 -21.22 -43.48 7.64
CA GLY A 108 -19.80 -43.19 7.86
C GLY A 108 -19.41 -41.77 7.37
N GLY A 109 -18.14 -41.54 7.17
CA GLY A 109 -17.59 -40.27 6.70
C GLY A 109 -17.02 -39.39 7.82
N ALA A 110 -17.66 -39.36 9.00
CA ALA A 110 -17.20 -38.49 10.07
C ALA A 110 -15.80 -38.87 10.59
N GLY A 111 -14.81 -37.97 10.39
CA GLY A 111 -13.46 -38.17 10.88
C GLY A 111 -12.70 -39.32 10.21
N ASP A 112 -13.07 -39.71 8.98
CA ASP A 112 -12.37 -40.78 8.28
C ASP A 112 -11.12 -40.30 7.51
N GLY A 113 -10.85 -38.99 7.51
CA GLY A 113 -9.69 -38.36 6.90
C GLY A 113 -9.82 -38.12 5.40
N LEU A 114 -11.02 -38.26 4.88
CA LEU A 114 -11.41 -38.00 3.50
C LEU A 114 -12.55 -36.99 3.48
N PHE A 115 -12.51 -36.06 2.55
CA PHE A 115 -13.68 -35.25 2.21
C PHE A 115 -14.29 -35.84 0.95
N ASP A 116 -15.46 -36.51 1.10
CA ASP A 116 -16.11 -37.25 0.02
C ASP A 116 -17.65 -37.15 0.09
N ALA A 117 -18.34 -37.94 -0.76
CA ALA A 117 -19.79 -37.92 -0.86
C ALA A 117 -20.55 -38.39 0.41
N LYS A 118 -19.83 -38.84 1.44
CA LYS A 118 -20.42 -39.16 2.75
C LYS A 118 -20.55 -37.94 3.64
N ASP A 119 -19.85 -36.86 3.33
CA ASP A 119 -19.86 -35.63 4.11
C ASP A 119 -21.03 -34.73 3.74
N ALA A 120 -21.62 -34.10 4.76
CA ALA A 120 -22.82 -33.29 4.61
C ALA A 120 -22.66 -32.11 3.64
N GLN A 121 -21.45 -31.55 3.57
CA GLN A 121 -21.16 -30.39 2.74
C GLN A 121 -20.61 -30.71 1.36
N TYR A 122 -20.39 -31.96 1.01
CA TYR A 122 -19.80 -32.38 -0.27
C TYR A 122 -20.52 -31.76 -1.48
N THR A 123 -21.86 -31.73 -1.45
CA THR A 123 -22.66 -31.15 -2.54
C THR A 123 -22.65 -29.64 -2.62
N ASN A 124 -22.15 -28.96 -1.60
CA ASN A 124 -22.08 -27.49 -1.54
C ASN A 124 -20.69 -26.95 -1.89
N VAL A 125 -19.62 -27.75 -1.64
CA VAL A 125 -18.27 -27.43 -2.06
C VAL A 125 -18.17 -27.47 -3.59
N ARG A 126 -17.41 -26.53 -4.17
CA ARG A 126 -17.22 -26.38 -5.61
C ARG A 126 -15.74 -26.34 -5.96
N ILE A 127 -15.48 -26.59 -7.22
CA ILE A 127 -14.22 -26.28 -7.88
C ILE A 127 -14.43 -25.01 -8.71
N TRP A 128 -13.65 -24.01 -8.45
CA TRP A 128 -13.59 -22.80 -9.28
C TRP A 128 -12.38 -22.90 -10.20
N ARG A 129 -12.63 -23.01 -11.51
CA ARG A 129 -11.64 -22.88 -12.57
C ARG A 129 -11.78 -21.49 -13.18
N ASP A 130 -10.93 -20.57 -12.76
CA ASP A 130 -10.89 -19.22 -13.33
C ASP A 130 -10.26 -19.28 -14.73
N ALA A 131 -11.08 -19.65 -15.72
CA ALA A 131 -10.64 -19.97 -17.08
C ALA A 131 -10.19 -18.72 -17.86
N ASN A 132 -10.73 -17.54 -17.53
CA ASN A 132 -10.38 -16.28 -18.14
C ASN A 132 -9.34 -15.48 -17.33
N GLN A 133 -8.97 -15.97 -16.14
CA GLN A 133 -7.96 -15.37 -15.24
C GLN A 133 -8.29 -13.92 -14.86
N ASP A 134 -9.57 -13.63 -14.53
CA ASP A 134 -10.01 -12.29 -14.13
C ASP A 134 -10.25 -12.15 -12.60
N GLY A 135 -10.17 -13.26 -11.85
CA GLY A 135 -10.41 -13.29 -10.40
C GLY A 135 -11.87 -13.01 -10.01
N ILE A 136 -12.81 -13.24 -10.93
CA ILE A 136 -14.26 -13.11 -10.72
C ILE A 136 -14.90 -14.46 -10.98
N SER A 137 -15.56 -15.04 -10.00
CA SER A 137 -16.20 -16.35 -10.15
C SER A 137 -17.47 -16.22 -11.00
N GLN A 138 -17.42 -16.74 -12.22
CA GLN A 138 -18.59 -16.85 -13.08
C GLN A 138 -19.25 -18.24 -12.90
N ALA A 139 -20.56 -18.31 -13.09
CA ALA A 139 -21.30 -19.58 -12.96
C ALA A 139 -20.79 -20.68 -13.91
N SER A 140 -20.23 -20.31 -15.08
CA SER A 140 -19.65 -21.23 -16.07
C SER A 140 -18.31 -21.83 -15.63
N GLU A 141 -17.67 -21.25 -14.62
CA GLU A 141 -16.36 -21.67 -14.08
C GLU A 141 -16.51 -22.53 -12.82
N MET A 142 -17.74 -22.62 -12.30
CA MET A 142 -18.03 -23.34 -11.07
C MET A 142 -18.52 -24.74 -11.39
N GLN A 143 -17.82 -25.77 -10.86
CA GLN A 143 -18.14 -27.16 -11.01
C GLN A 143 -18.37 -27.83 -9.65
N THR A 144 -19.22 -28.82 -9.59
CA THR A 144 -19.23 -29.76 -8.45
C THR A 144 -17.98 -30.65 -8.50
N LEU A 145 -17.58 -31.21 -7.38
CA LEU A 145 -16.46 -32.16 -7.34
C LEU A 145 -16.70 -33.33 -8.31
N ALA A 146 -17.95 -33.82 -8.40
CA ALA A 146 -18.32 -34.89 -9.30
C ALA A 146 -18.19 -34.53 -10.79
N GLU A 147 -18.59 -33.30 -11.19
CA GLU A 147 -18.42 -32.79 -12.55
C GLU A 147 -16.94 -32.58 -12.90
N ALA A 148 -16.10 -32.20 -11.93
CA ALA A 148 -14.66 -32.16 -12.07
C ALA A 148 -13.96 -33.51 -12.01
N GLY A 149 -14.75 -34.62 -11.90
CA GLY A 149 -14.21 -35.98 -11.84
C GLY A 149 -13.50 -36.32 -10.52
N ILE A 150 -13.81 -35.63 -9.42
CA ILE A 150 -13.19 -35.83 -8.12
C ILE A 150 -14.10 -36.65 -7.23
N ALA A 151 -13.58 -37.80 -6.73
CA ALA A 151 -14.28 -38.68 -5.81
C ALA A 151 -14.07 -38.30 -4.35
N SER A 152 -12.83 -37.95 -3.97
CA SER A 152 -12.49 -37.54 -2.60
C SER A 152 -11.23 -36.73 -2.55
N VAL A 153 -11.10 -35.85 -1.54
CA VAL A 153 -9.85 -35.14 -1.20
C VAL A 153 -9.30 -35.72 0.10
N LYS A 154 -8.01 -36.10 0.11
CA LYS A 154 -7.34 -36.56 1.34
C LYS A 154 -7.04 -35.36 2.21
N LEU A 155 -7.42 -35.42 3.49
CA LEU A 155 -7.24 -34.31 4.44
C LEU A 155 -5.84 -34.31 5.06
N SER A 156 -5.12 -35.42 4.98
CA SER A 156 -3.71 -35.48 5.39
C SER A 156 -2.83 -34.80 4.35
N SER A 157 -1.96 -33.91 4.82
CA SER A 157 -0.98 -33.22 3.98
C SER A 157 0.42 -33.25 4.59
N THR A 158 1.41 -33.00 3.77
CA THR A 158 2.81 -32.90 4.17
C THR A 158 3.28 -31.47 4.05
N LYS A 159 3.83 -30.93 5.13
CA LYS A 159 4.41 -29.59 5.13
C LYS A 159 5.61 -29.52 4.18
N THR A 160 5.63 -28.51 3.34
CA THR A 160 6.70 -28.24 2.38
C THR A 160 7.02 -26.74 2.35
N ALA A 161 7.99 -26.34 1.53
CA ALA A 161 8.37 -24.95 1.30
C ALA A 161 8.91 -24.80 -0.13
N THR A 162 8.19 -25.41 -1.09
CA THR A 162 8.61 -25.40 -2.49
C THR A 162 8.19 -24.09 -3.15
N SER A 163 9.13 -23.42 -3.82
CA SER A 163 8.89 -22.18 -4.55
C SER A 163 8.27 -22.45 -5.91
N TYR A 164 7.22 -21.70 -6.24
CA TYR A 164 6.53 -21.68 -7.53
C TYR A 164 6.51 -20.25 -8.08
N GLY A 165 7.67 -19.78 -8.54
CA GLY A 165 7.79 -18.38 -8.97
C GLY A 165 7.56 -17.41 -7.80
N ASP A 166 6.50 -16.63 -7.88
CA ASP A 166 6.11 -15.66 -6.85
C ASP A 166 5.31 -16.29 -5.68
N ALA A 167 4.89 -17.56 -5.80
CA ALA A 167 4.13 -18.27 -4.79
C ALA A 167 4.97 -19.34 -4.08
N GLN A 168 4.47 -19.84 -2.94
CA GLN A 168 5.09 -20.93 -2.20
C GLN A 168 4.06 -22.01 -1.87
N LEU A 169 4.32 -23.25 -2.28
CA LEU A 169 3.58 -24.42 -1.82
C LEU A 169 3.99 -24.72 -0.37
N VAL A 170 3.04 -24.66 0.57
CA VAL A 170 3.29 -24.87 2.00
C VAL A 170 2.76 -26.20 2.52
N GLN A 171 1.76 -26.75 1.87
CA GLN A 171 1.24 -28.09 2.14
C GLN A 171 1.04 -28.84 0.84
N SER A 172 1.46 -30.09 0.77
CA SER A 172 1.27 -30.99 -0.36
C SER A 172 0.42 -32.19 0.07
N GLY A 173 -0.59 -32.54 -0.73
CA GLY A 173 -1.50 -33.64 -0.52
C GLY A 173 -1.97 -34.24 -1.84
N SER A 174 -3.06 -35.01 -1.81
CA SER A 174 -3.62 -35.62 -3.00
C SER A 174 -5.14 -35.71 -2.93
N PHE A 175 -5.76 -35.90 -4.08
CA PHE A 175 -7.17 -36.26 -4.21
C PHE A 175 -7.32 -37.52 -5.09
N THR A 176 -8.44 -38.17 -5.00
CA THR A 176 -8.77 -39.37 -5.81
C THR A 176 -9.79 -38.97 -6.85
N ARG A 177 -9.53 -39.33 -8.11
CA ARG A 177 -10.45 -39.11 -9.21
C ARG A 177 -11.53 -40.22 -9.24
N THR A 178 -12.62 -39.99 -9.96
CA THR A 178 -13.71 -40.95 -10.08
C THR A 178 -13.33 -42.25 -10.82
N ASP A 179 -12.25 -42.22 -11.61
CA ASP A 179 -11.66 -43.40 -12.26
C ASP A 179 -10.67 -44.17 -11.36
N GLY A 180 -10.44 -43.69 -10.13
CA GLY A 180 -9.53 -44.26 -9.14
C GLY A 180 -8.08 -43.79 -9.25
N SER A 181 -7.74 -42.94 -10.20
CA SER A 181 -6.42 -42.33 -10.26
C SER A 181 -6.23 -41.25 -9.18
N GLU A 182 -5.00 -40.96 -8.83
CA GLU A 182 -4.67 -39.88 -7.90
C GLU A 182 -4.24 -38.62 -8.65
N GLY A 183 -4.67 -37.45 -8.15
CA GLY A 183 -4.21 -36.12 -8.56
C GLY A 183 -3.51 -35.39 -7.40
N GLN A 184 -2.73 -34.37 -7.72
CA GLN A 184 -2.04 -33.54 -6.72
C GLN A 184 -2.99 -32.49 -6.14
N ALA A 185 -2.81 -32.20 -4.85
CA ALA A 185 -3.46 -31.10 -4.17
C ALA A 185 -2.42 -30.29 -3.37
N GLY A 186 -2.57 -28.99 -3.31
CA GLY A 186 -1.62 -28.14 -2.61
C GLY A 186 -2.22 -26.88 -2.00
N SER A 187 -1.74 -26.49 -0.83
CA SER A 187 -2.05 -25.22 -0.21
C SER A 187 -0.93 -24.25 -0.50
N PHE A 188 -1.24 -23.11 -1.12
CA PHE A 188 -0.25 -22.14 -1.59
C PHE A 188 -0.34 -20.85 -0.83
N ILE A 189 0.81 -20.26 -0.52
CA ILE A 189 0.92 -18.86 -0.20
C ILE A 189 1.11 -18.09 -1.51
N LEU A 190 0.09 -17.34 -1.92
CA LEU A 190 0.12 -16.52 -3.12
C LEU A 190 0.75 -15.15 -2.82
N ALA A 191 1.59 -14.65 -3.73
CA ALA A 191 2.16 -13.31 -3.60
C ALA A 191 1.12 -12.24 -3.91
N GLN A 192 1.19 -11.12 -3.19
CA GLN A 192 0.32 -9.96 -3.39
C GLN A 192 1.13 -8.68 -3.58
N ASN A 193 0.62 -7.78 -4.41
CA ASN A 193 1.09 -6.41 -4.50
C ASN A 193 0.06 -5.47 -3.85
N ASN A 194 0.23 -5.23 -2.57
CA ASN A 194 -0.70 -4.45 -1.78
C ASN A 194 -0.80 -2.97 -2.18
N ALA A 195 0.12 -2.47 -3.01
CA ALA A 195 0.02 -1.13 -3.58
C ALA A 195 -0.92 -1.05 -4.79
N VAL A 196 -1.26 -2.19 -5.41
CA VAL A 196 -2.15 -2.26 -6.58
C VAL A 196 -3.48 -2.85 -6.15
N THR A 197 -4.44 -1.98 -5.89
CA THR A 197 -5.73 -2.34 -5.30
C THR A 197 -6.90 -1.75 -6.06
N THR A 198 -8.07 -2.35 -5.90
CA THR A 198 -9.34 -1.87 -6.42
C THR A 198 -10.35 -1.85 -5.28
N HIS A 199 -10.90 -0.69 -5.01
CA HIS A 199 -11.93 -0.49 -4.00
C HIS A 199 -13.34 -0.68 -4.58
N PRO A 200 -14.35 -1.02 -3.75
CA PRO A 200 -15.75 -0.99 -4.18
C PRO A 200 -16.09 0.41 -4.70
N PRO A 201 -16.73 0.52 -5.89
CA PRO A 201 -17.02 1.81 -6.49
C PRO A 201 -18.04 2.61 -5.68
N ILE A 202 -17.87 3.92 -5.66
CA ILE A 202 -18.85 4.87 -5.09
C ILE A 202 -19.25 5.89 -6.14
N ALA A 203 -20.41 6.52 -5.94
CA ALA A 203 -20.83 7.61 -6.82
C ALA A 203 -19.98 8.86 -6.55
N ILE A 204 -19.37 9.42 -7.60
CA ILE A 204 -18.51 10.61 -7.50
C ILE A 204 -19.38 11.87 -7.45
N SER A 205 -19.10 12.79 -6.51
CA SER A 205 -19.76 14.10 -6.46
C SER A 205 -19.35 14.99 -7.63
N ALA A 206 -20.20 15.96 -7.99
CA ALA A 206 -19.92 16.86 -9.10
C ALA A 206 -18.64 17.69 -8.89
N GLU A 207 -18.40 18.10 -7.66
CA GLU A 207 -17.22 18.86 -7.25
C GLU A 207 -15.95 18.00 -7.36
N ALA A 208 -16.01 16.75 -6.89
CA ALA A 208 -14.87 15.83 -6.96
C ALA A 208 -14.58 15.37 -8.40
N ALA A 209 -15.60 15.26 -9.25
CA ALA A 209 -15.44 14.90 -10.66
C ALA A 209 -14.60 15.92 -11.46
N ALA A 210 -14.49 17.16 -10.99
CA ALA A 210 -13.63 18.17 -11.58
C ALA A 210 -12.14 17.99 -11.27
N LEU A 211 -11.79 17.14 -10.31
CA LEU A 211 -10.39 16.81 -9.99
C LEU A 211 -9.82 15.83 -11.03
N PRO A 212 -8.49 15.76 -11.20
CA PRO A 212 -7.89 14.73 -12.03
C PRO A 212 -8.16 13.33 -11.48
N GLY A 213 -8.28 12.35 -12.36
CA GLY A 213 -8.50 10.95 -12.02
C GLY A 213 -7.24 10.27 -11.46
N LEU A 214 -6.63 10.84 -10.42
CA LEU A 214 -5.47 10.26 -9.76
C LEU A 214 -5.87 9.00 -9.01
N GLN A 215 -5.21 7.90 -9.34
CA GLN A 215 -5.45 6.62 -8.71
C GLN A 215 -4.93 6.61 -7.28
N GLY A 216 -5.70 5.98 -6.38
CA GLY A 216 -5.21 5.63 -5.07
C GLY A 216 -4.23 4.44 -5.12
N SER A 217 -3.76 4.03 -3.96
CA SER A 217 -2.90 2.86 -3.82
C SER A 217 -3.03 2.30 -2.41
N GLY A 218 -2.79 1.02 -2.26
CA GLY A 218 -2.97 0.37 -0.96
C GLY A 218 -4.42 0.46 -0.47
N TRP A 219 -4.61 0.99 0.70
CA TRP A 219 -5.95 1.19 1.31
C TRP A 219 -6.53 2.57 1.03
N VAL A 220 -5.89 3.34 0.14
CA VAL A 220 -6.33 4.70 -0.21
C VAL A 220 -7.07 4.68 -1.53
N ARG A 221 -8.29 5.19 -1.55
CA ARG A 221 -9.12 5.34 -2.75
C ARG A 221 -8.55 6.38 -3.71
N GLY A 222 -8.94 6.33 -4.98
CA GLY A 222 -8.63 7.37 -5.95
C GLY A 222 -9.05 8.77 -5.47
N LEU A 223 -8.36 9.82 -5.94
CA LEU A 223 -8.56 11.20 -5.45
C LEU A 223 -10.01 11.66 -5.57
N GLN A 224 -10.69 11.37 -6.67
CA GLN A 224 -12.09 11.76 -6.87
C GLN A 224 -13.04 11.07 -5.88
N GLU A 225 -12.82 9.77 -5.62
CA GLU A 225 -13.59 9.04 -4.62
C GLU A 225 -13.31 9.57 -3.21
N ALA A 226 -12.02 9.73 -2.87
CA ALA A 226 -11.61 10.25 -1.56
C ALA A 226 -12.14 11.67 -1.32
N ALA A 227 -12.09 12.55 -2.33
CA ALA A 227 -12.64 13.91 -2.27
C ALA A 227 -14.17 13.95 -2.20
N THR A 228 -14.85 12.93 -2.72
CA THR A 228 -16.30 12.77 -2.54
C THR A 228 -16.65 12.49 -1.08
N LEU A 229 -15.83 11.65 -0.42
CA LEU A 229 -15.98 11.32 1.00
C LEU A 229 -15.48 12.45 1.91
N ASP A 230 -14.49 13.20 1.45
CA ASP A 230 -13.92 14.34 2.17
C ASP A 230 -13.67 15.53 1.25
N PRO A 231 -14.61 16.50 1.15
CA PRO A 231 -14.44 17.70 0.36
C PRO A 231 -13.23 18.59 0.74
N GLY A 232 -12.63 18.40 1.91
CA GLY A 232 -11.40 19.06 2.32
C GLY A 232 -10.24 18.81 1.36
N LEU A 233 -10.19 17.64 0.74
CA LEU A 233 -9.17 17.29 -0.27
C LEU A 233 -9.21 18.18 -1.51
N ILE A 234 -10.39 18.73 -1.89
CA ILE A 234 -10.50 19.69 -2.99
C ILE A 234 -9.71 20.96 -2.68
N ALA A 235 -9.79 21.44 -1.44
CA ALA A 235 -9.03 22.61 -1.02
C ALA A 235 -7.52 22.33 -1.00
N ARG A 236 -7.10 21.13 -0.55
CA ARG A 236 -5.70 20.70 -0.57
C ARG A 236 -5.14 20.60 -1.99
N TYR A 237 -5.91 20.02 -2.90
CA TYR A 237 -5.56 19.97 -4.31
C TYR A 237 -5.39 21.38 -4.89
N THR A 238 -6.35 22.28 -4.66
CA THR A 238 -6.30 23.67 -5.13
C THR A 238 -5.09 24.42 -4.56
N GLN A 239 -4.74 24.18 -3.29
CA GLN A 239 -3.54 24.74 -2.67
C GLN A 239 -2.26 24.24 -3.36
N ALA A 240 -2.17 22.95 -3.66
CA ALA A 240 -1.02 22.37 -4.37
C ALA A 240 -0.91 22.91 -5.81
N GLN A 241 -2.02 23.04 -6.52
CA GLN A 241 -2.08 23.62 -7.87
C GLN A 241 -1.62 25.07 -7.89
N GLY A 242 -2.06 25.88 -6.91
CA GLY A 242 -1.75 27.31 -6.80
C GLY A 242 -0.42 27.62 -6.13
N ALA A 243 0.41 26.62 -5.83
CA ALA A 243 1.70 26.85 -5.15
C ALA A 243 2.65 27.73 -5.99
N GLY A 244 3.12 28.84 -5.40
CA GLY A 244 3.94 29.83 -6.10
C GLY A 244 5.34 29.35 -6.49
N ASN A 245 5.84 28.29 -5.84
CA ASN A 245 7.14 27.70 -6.14
C ASN A 245 7.14 26.20 -5.88
N ARG A 246 8.21 25.51 -6.32
CA ARG A 246 8.34 24.05 -6.21
C ARG A 246 8.34 23.55 -4.75
N ALA A 247 9.02 24.27 -3.85
CA ALA A 247 9.05 23.90 -2.44
C ALA A 247 7.66 23.99 -1.78
N GLY A 248 6.90 25.06 -2.09
CA GLY A 248 5.52 25.22 -1.66
C GLY A 248 4.60 24.15 -2.21
N TYR A 249 4.79 23.75 -3.48
CA TYR A 249 4.07 22.64 -4.11
C TYR A 249 4.34 21.32 -3.35
N VAL A 250 5.60 20.95 -3.13
CA VAL A 250 5.98 19.72 -2.41
C VAL A 250 5.41 19.73 -0.98
N GLY A 251 5.46 20.90 -0.29
CA GLY A 251 4.83 21.07 1.02
C GLY A 251 3.31 20.85 0.98
N SER A 252 2.63 21.41 -0.01
CA SER A 252 1.18 21.24 -0.18
C SER A 252 0.81 19.81 -0.54
N VAL A 253 1.62 19.10 -1.35
CA VAL A 253 1.44 17.67 -1.62
C VAL A 253 1.61 16.86 -0.33
N SER A 254 2.60 17.18 0.51
CA SER A 254 2.80 16.52 1.81
C SER A 254 1.55 16.63 2.70
N GLU A 255 0.96 17.84 2.81
CA GLU A 255 -0.28 18.06 3.56
C GLU A 255 -1.47 17.33 2.93
N MET A 256 -1.57 17.33 1.59
CA MET A 256 -2.63 16.62 0.88
C MET A 256 -2.54 15.11 1.08
N LEU A 257 -1.35 14.52 1.08
CA LEU A 257 -1.15 13.09 1.33
C LEU A 257 -1.58 12.70 2.76
N LEU A 258 -1.27 13.51 3.76
CA LEU A 258 -1.71 13.26 5.14
C LEU A 258 -3.24 13.21 5.24
N GLU A 259 -3.93 14.16 4.61
CA GLU A 259 -5.38 14.21 4.62
C GLU A 259 -5.98 13.07 3.79
N TRP A 260 -5.43 12.81 2.60
CA TRP A 260 -5.89 11.74 1.70
C TRP A 260 -5.71 10.35 2.30
N GLY A 261 -4.52 10.02 2.79
CA GLY A 261 -4.22 8.75 3.46
C GLY A 261 -4.95 8.59 4.80
N GLY A 262 -5.13 9.69 5.54
CA GLY A 262 -5.85 9.72 6.80
C GLY A 262 -7.33 9.29 6.70
N ARG A 263 -7.90 9.34 5.49
CA ARG A 263 -9.29 8.92 5.20
C ARG A 263 -9.44 7.44 4.87
N SER A 264 -8.36 6.68 4.86
CA SER A 264 -8.48 5.23 4.78
C SER A 264 -9.20 4.68 6.02
N ASP A 265 -10.18 3.80 5.80
CA ASP A 265 -10.92 3.13 6.89
C ASP A 265 -10.14 1.95 7.48
N TYR A 266 -8.98 1.62 6.90
CA TYR A 266 -8.20 0.47 7.35
C TYR A 266 -7.55 0.72 8.70
N MET A 267 -7.83 -0.16 9.66
CA MET A 267 -7.36 -0.03 11.05
C MET A 267 -6.01 -0.71 11.23
N THR A 268 -4.94 0.09 11.21
CA THR A 268 -3.59 -0.36 11.57
C THR A 268 -3.27 -0.11 13.04
N ALA A 269 -2.22 -0.75 13.54
CA ALA A 269 -1.70 -0.46 14.88
C ALA A 269 -1.28 1.00 15.04
N SER A 270 -0.76 1.62 13.97
CA SER A 270 -0.39 3.04 13.95
C SER A 270 -1.61 3.95 14.07
N LYS A 271 -2.71 3.63 13.37
CA LYS A 271 -3.97 4.40 13.46
C LYS A 271 -4.57 4.34 14.86
N VAL A 272 -4.65 3.14 15.43
CA VAL A 272 -5.14 2.97 16.80
C VAL A 272 -4.25 3.69 17.81
N ALA A 273 -2.93 3.64 17.65
CA ALA A 273 -2.00 4.38 18.51
C ALA A 273 -2.22 5.89 18.45
N MET A 274 -2.60 6.42 17.28
CA MET A 274 -2.86 7.83 17.06
C MET A 274 -4.21 8.28 17.67
N GLU A 275 -5.27 7.47 17.50
CA GLU A 275 -6.65 7.83 17.86
C GLU A 275 -7.00 7.55 19.32
N GLU A 276 -6.28 6.64 19.99
CA GLU A 276 -6.67 6.11 21.29
C GLU A 276 -5.93 6.75 22.47
N ASP A 277 -6.70 7.27 23.45
CA ASP A 277 -6.18 7.69 24.74
C ASP A 277 -5.71 6.46 25.56
N GLY A 278 -4.42 6.19 25.58
CA GLY A 278 -3.82 5.08 26.36
C GLY A 278 -3.05 4.07 25.53
N VAL A 279 -3.02 4.21 24.21
CA VAL A 279 -2.03 3.55 23.36
C VAL A 279 -0.85 4.52 23.19
N GLY A 280 0.33 4.11 23.61
CA GLY A 280 1.51 4.95 23.55
C GLY A 280 2.56 4.38 22.63
N LEU A 281 3.03 5.18 21.71
CA LEU A 281 4.14 4.86 20.84
C LEU A 281 5.34 5.77 21.13
N ILE A 282 6.47 5.17 21.55
CA ILE A 282 7.73 5.89 21.70
C ILE A 282 8.58 5.60 20.48
N LEU A 283 8.59 6.53 19.52
CA LEU A 283 9.31 6.40 18.25
C LEU A 283 10.75 6.93 18.28
N ARG A 284 11.17 7.54 19.39
CA ARG A 284 12.52 8.07 19.57
C ARG A 284 12.97 8.02 21.03
N ASN A 285 14.27 8.06 21.26
CA ASN A 285 14.81 8.24 22.58
C ASN A 285 14.57 9.68 23.08
N PRO A 286 14.28 9.85 24.38
CA PRO A 286 14.20 11.17 24.99
C PRO A 286 15.58 11.86 24.94
N ALA A 287 15.58 13.18 24.86
CA ALA A 287 16.80 13.99 24.86
C ALA A 287 17.44 14.07 26.26
N ASP A 288 16.61 14.05 27.30
CA ASP A 288 17.02 14.14 28.70
C ASP A 288 15.99 13.44 29.64
N GLU A 289 16.28 13.43 30.93
CA GLU A 289 15.42 12.81 31.94
C GLU A 289 14.05 13.52 32.07
N GLN A 290 13.99 14.82 31.87
CA GLN A 290 12.76 15.60 31.92
C GLN A 290 11.85 15.24 30.75
N GLU A 291 12.40 15.20 29.54
CA GLU A 291 11.66 14.75 28.36
C GLU A 291 11.21 13.29 28.49
N ALA A 292 12.04 12.41 29.05
CA ALA A 292 11.68 11.02 29.35
C ALA A 292 10.44 10.94 30.26
N ALA A 293 10.39 11.74 31.32
CA ALA A 293 9.26 11.82 32.23
C ALA A 293 8.00 12.35 31.52
N TRP A 294 8.16 13.37 30.68
CA TRP A 294 7.06 13.94 29.90
C TRP A 294 6.52 12.97 28.84
N MET A 295 7.40 12.29 28.13
CA MET A 295 7.02 11.24 27.19
C MET A 295 6.27 10.13 27.90
N TYR A 296 6.69 9.73 29.09
CA TYR A 296 5.99 8.74 29.90
C TYR A 296 4.56 9.19 30.22
N VAL A 297 4.36 10.44 30.65
CA VAL A 297 3.03 11.00 30.93
C VAL A 297 2.20 11.11 29.64
N ALA A 298 2.80 11.62 28.55
CA ALA A 298 2.10 11.78 27.27
C ALA A 298 1.57 10.45 26.73
N VAL A 299 2.32 9.36 26.94
CA VAL A 299 2.08 8.03 26.40
C VAL A 299 1.27 7.14 27.35
N LYS A 300 1.51 7.24 28.65
CA LYS A 300 0.97 6.27 29.63
C LYS A 300 -0.11 6.81 30.56
N ALA A 301 -0.31 8.12 30.62
CA ALA A 301 -1.37 8.68 31.43
C ALA A 301 -2.71 8.65 30.67
N ASP A 302 -3.80 8.36 31.39
CA ASP A 302 -5.13 8.62 30.88
C ASP A 302 -5.33 10.11 30.59
N ARG A 303 -6.37 10.45 29.83
CA ARG A 303 -6.63 11.81 29.39
C ARG A 303 -6.69 12.81 30.54
N LEU A 304 -7.39 12.46 31.61
CA LEU A 304 -7.58 13.36 32.76
C LEU A 304 -6.28 13.59 33.51
N THR A 305 -5.50 12.56 33.75
CA THR A 305 -4.17 12.63 34.37
C THR A 305 -3.22 13.47 33.54
N ARG A 306 -3.23 13.29 32.22
CA ARG A 306 -2.41 14.06 31.26
C ARG A 306 -2.80 15.54 31.24
N GLU A 307 -4.08 15.87 31.21
CA GLU A 307 -4.57 17.24 31.27
C GLU A 307 -4.25 17.92 32.62
N THR A 308 -4.36 17.18 33.72
CA THR A 308 -3.99 17.67 35.06
C THR A 308 -2.48 17.95 35.13
N PHE A 309 -1.65 17.04 34.66
CA PHE A 309 -0.21 17.23 34.57
C PHE A 309 0.14 18.46 33.72
N ARG A 310 -0.42 18.54 32.50
CA ARG A 310 -0.20 19.66 31.56
C ARG A 310 -0.59 21.01 32.18
N SER A 311 -1.71 21.08 32.90
CA SER A 311 -2.18 22.32 33.53
C SER A 311 -1.30 22.76 34.70
N GLY A 312 -0.58 21.85 35.33
CA GLY A 312 0.39 22.13 36.40
C GLY A 312 1.75 22.64 35.91
N LEU A 313 2.03 22.55 34.61
CA LEU A 313 3.30 23.04 34.04
C LEU A 313 3.33 24.55 33.92
N SER A 314 4.55 25.13 33.97
CA SER A 314 4.78 26.51 33.56
C SER A 314 4.33 26.75 32.12
N THR A 315 4.13 28.02 31.72
CA THR A 315 3.76 28.35 30.34
C THR A 315 4.79 27.85 29.33
N GLU A 316 6.08 27.99 29.65
CA GLU A 316 7.18 27.53 28.79
C GLU A 316 7.22 26.01 28.70
N ASP A 317 7.16 25.28 29.81
CA ASP A 317 7.19 23.83 29.85
C ASP A 317 5.94 23.21 29.21
N ARG A 318 4.79 23.87 29.35
CA ARG A 318 3.55 23.47 28.68
C ARG A 318 3.72 23.54 27.16
N ALA A 319 4.31 24.62 26.64
CA ALA A 319 4.57 24.75 25.21
C ALA A 319 5.52 23.65 24.71
N LYS A 320 6.57 23.33 25.47
CA LYS A 320 7.50 22.23 25.16
C LYS A 320 6.81 20.87 25.18
N PHE A 321 5.98 20.60 26.20
CA PHE A 321 5.22 19.37 26.33
C PHE A 321 4.23 19.19 25.15
N ASP A 322 3.50 20.25 24.81
CA ASP A 322 2.55 20.25 23.70
C ASP A 322 3.27 20.04 22.34
N ALA A 323 4.40 20.70 22.12
CA ALA A 323 5.21 20.53 20.93
C ALA A 323 5.77 19.09 20.81
N MET A 324 6.25 18.52 21.91
CA MET A 324 6.71 17.15 21.97
C MET A 324 5.58 16.16 21.61
N ARG A 325 4.41 16.31 22.21
CA ARG A 325 3.24 15.47 21.96
C ARG A 325 2.74 15.59 20.53
N SER A 326 2.62 16.81 20.02
CA SER A 326 2.25 17.08 18.62
C SER A 326 3.23 16.45 17.65
N GLY A 327 4.54 16.53 17.91
CA GLY A 327 5.55 15.86 17.11
C GLY A 327 5.43 14.33 17.10
N MET A 328 5.03 13.73 18.22
CA MET A 328 4.79 12.27 18.29
C MET A 328 3.56 11.87 17.46
N VAL A 329 2.47 12.63 17.58
CA VAL A 329 1.24 12.39 16.79
C VAL A 329 1.55 12.56 15.30
N GLY A 330 2.23 13.62 14.90
CA GLY A 330 2.60 13.86 13.49
C GLY A 330 3.47 12.74 12.89
N GLN A 331 4.31 12.08 13.70
CA GLN A 331 5.05 10.90 13.22
C GLN A 331 4.16 9.68 13.00
N LEU A 332 3.17 9.48 13.88
CA LEU A 332 2.18 8.42 13.69
C LEU A 332 1.29 8.68 12.47
N GLU A 333 0.90 9.92 12.24
CA GLU A 333 0.15 10.32 11.04
C GLU A 333 0.94 10.02 9.77
N LYS A 334 2.24 10.38 9.72
CA LYS A 334 3.12 10.04 8.60
C LYS A 334 3.24 8.53 8.41
N LEU A 335 3.46 7.78 9.50
CA LEU A 335 3.59 6.34 9.45
C LEU A 335 2.30 5.68 8.95
N TYR A 336 1.17 6.06 9.52
CA TYR A 336 -0.13 5.54 9.10
C TYR A 336 -0.44 5.87 7.64
N THR A 337 -0.19 7.11 7.21
CA THR A 337 -0.39 7.52 5.83
C THR A 337 0.49 6.73 4.87
N TYR A 338 1.76 6.50 5.24
CA TYR A 338 2.66 5.65 4.47
C TYR A 338 2.14 4.20 4.39
N GLU A 339 1.69 3.63 5.51
CA GLU A 339 1.06 2.31 5.55
C GLU A 339 -0.18 2.26 4.64
N ALA A 340 -1.03 3.29 4.71
CA ALA A 340 -2.25 3.37 3.92
C ALA A 340 -1.98 3.36 2.40
N PHE A 341 -1.01 4.15 1.93
CA PHE A 341 -0.65 4.21 0.50
C PHE A 341 0.12 2.98 0.01
N THR A 342 0.88 2.32 0.88
CA THR A 342 1.65 1.14 0.47
C THR A 342 0.90 -0.17 0.65
N GLY A 343 -0.17 -0.19 1.46
CA GLY A 343 -0.89 -1.39 1.83
C GLY A 343 -0.09 -2.33 2.75
N TYR A 344 0.95 -1.81 3.41
CA TYR A 344 1.80 -2.58 4.32
C TYR A 344 1.79 -1.98 5.72
N THR A 345 1.73 -2.84 6.75
CA THR A 345 1.86 -2.41 8.15
C THR A 345 3.30 -2.57 8.64
N PHE A 346 3.87 -1.50 9.17
CA PHE A 346 5.18 -1.53 9.84
C PHE A 346 5.09 -1.93 11.29
N LEU A 347 3.99 -1.58 11.94
CA LEU A 347 3.68 -2.00 13.29
C LEU A 347 2.68 -3.16 13.23
N ARG A 348 3.09 -4.31 13.76
CA ARG A 348 2.21 -5.46 13.90
C ARG A 348 1.54 -5.42 15.26
N TRP A 349 0.36 -6.00 15.33
CA TRP A 349 -0.30 -6.21 16.62
C TRP A 349 0.50 -7.11 17.55
N SER A 350 1.34 -8.02 17.01
CA SER A 350 2.30 -8.82 17.78
C SER A 350 3.45 -8.01 18.36
N ASP A 351 3.74 -6.84 17.79
CA ASP A 351 4.79 -5.93 18.27
C ASP A 351 4.25 -5.01 19.39
N ILE A 352 2.94 -5.07 19.65
CA ILE A 352 2.29 -4.40 20.76
C ILE A 352 2.34 -5.33 21.96
N GLU A 353 3.21 -5.05 22.90
CA GLU A 353 3.20 -5.73 24.22
C GLU A 353 2.12 -5.12 25.11
N PRO A 354 1.07 -5.88 25.48
CA PRO A 354 0.21 -5.49 26.57
C PRO A 354 1.01 -5.60 27.86
N ARG A 355 1.54 -4.50 28.38
CA ARG A 355 2.14 -4.48 29.71
C ARG A 355 1.05 -4.26 30.76
N TYR A 356 0.71 -5.33 31.46
CA TYR A 356 -0.05 -5.29 32.69
C TYR A 356 0.83 -4.67 33.79
N ALA A 357 0.50 -3.48 34.25
CA ALA A 357 1.00 -2.98 35.52
C ALA A 357 -0.06 -3.33 36.58
N PRO A 358 0.22 -4.25 37.52
CA PRO A 358 -0.70 -4.48 38.59
C PRO A 358 -0.93 -3.17 39.36
N PRO A 359 -2.17 -2.89 39.82
CA PRO A 359 -2.42 -1.75 40.68
C PRO A 359 -1.51 -1.89 41.91
N SER A 360 -0.95 -0.79 42.38
CA SER A 360 -0.02 -0.73 43.51
C SER A 360 -0.58 -1.24 44.85
N ASN A 361 -1.81 -1.73 44.90
CA ASN A 361 -2.55 -2.09 46.09
C ASN A 361 -3.13 -3.51 46.11
N GLY A 362 -2.57 -4.44 45.31
CA GLY A 362 -2.78 -5.88 45.55
C GLY A 362 -4.19 -6.46 45.36
N ALA A 363 -5.15 -5.75 44.79
CA ALA A 363 -6.49 -6.27 44.58
C ALA A 363 -6.92 -6.06 43.11
N GLY A 364 -6.78 -7.09 42.30
CA GLY A 364 -7.33 -7.07 40.95
C GLY A 364 -7.03 -8.34 40.19
N THR A 365 -8.01 -9.22 40.04
CA THR A 365 -7.99 -10.38 39.15
C THR A 365 -8.22 -9.93 37.70
N GLY A 366 -7.36 -9.08 37.19
CA GLY A 366 -7.37 -8.74 35.79
C GLY A 366 -6.67 -9.87 34.98
N ARG A 367 -7.42 -10.44 34.05
CA ARG A 367 -6.88 -11.45 33.12
C ARG A 367 -5.84 -10.79 32.22
N PRO A 368 -4.61 -11.30 32.08
CA PRO A 368 -3.66 -10.76 31.12
C PRO A 368 -4.27 -10.92 29.71
N VAL A 369 -4.26 -9.85 28.92
CA VAL A 369 -4.48 -9.94 27.48
C VAL A 369 -3.24 -10.63 26.93
N THR A 370 -3.39 -11.86 26.49
CA THR A 370 -2.31 -12.60 25.87
C THR A 370 -2.06 -12.09 24.45
N VAL A 371 -0.85 -12.23 23.98
CA VAL A 371 -0.38 -11.84 22.62
C VAL A 371 -1.25 -12.44 21.49
N ASP A 372 -2.04 -13.46 21.81
CA ASP A 372 -2.93 -14.17 20.88
C ASP A 372 -4.37 -13.60 20.83
N THR A 373 -4.65 -12.48 21.50
CA THR A 373 -5.98 -11.88 21.41
C THR A 373 -6.15 -11.22 20.04
N PRO A 374 -7.11 -11.68 19.21
CA PRO A 374 -7.34 -11.10 17.89
C PRO A 374 -7.66 -9.61 17.99
N LEU A 375 -7.17 -8.81 17.05
CA LEU A 375 -7.45 -7.38 16.95
C LEU A 375 -8.95 -7.07 17.03
N SER A 376 -9.78 -7.88 16.35
CA SER A 376 -11.24 -7.79 16.40
C SER A 376 -11.79 -7.88 17.82
N GLN A 377 -11.19 -8.67 18.69
CA GLN A 377 -11.62 -8.81 20.08
C GLN A 377 -11.19 -7.60 20.91
N VAL A 378 -9.98 -7.06 20.70
CA VAL A 378 -9.53 -5.82 21.36
C VAL A 378 -10.38 -4.63 20.94
N ILE A 379 -10.73 -4.53 19.66
CA ILE A 379 -11.61 -3.48 19.13
C ILE A 379 -13.05 -3.68 19.64
N GLN A 380 -13.57 -4.90 19.66
CA GLN A 380 -14.91 -5.19 20.18
C GLN A 380 -15.02 -4.95 21.69
N GLU A 381 -14.03 -5.32 22.48
CA GLU A 381 -14.01 -5.06 23.92
C GLU A 381 -14.00 -3.55 24.22
N LYS A 382 -13.34 -2.75 23.37
CA LYS A 382 -13.34 -1.29 23.45
C LYS A 382 -14.62 -0.64 22.89
N ALA A 383 -15.17 -1.15 21.79
CA ALA A 383 -16.41 -0.66 21.19
C ALA A 383 -17.65 -0.94 22.07
N HIS A 384 -17.63 -1.95 22.91
CA HIS A 384 -18.71 -2.31 23.83
C HIS A 384 -18.67 -1.62 25.19
N GLY A 385 -17.91 -0.52 25.30
CA GLY A 385 -18.05 0.36 26.45
C GLY A 385 -17.50 -0.20 27.76
N LEU A 386 -16.39 -0.91 27.71
CA LEU A 386 -15.57 -1.05 28.91
C LEU A 386 -15.24 0.36 29.38
N PRO A 387 -15.56 0.68 30.66
CA PRO A 387 -15.36 2.03 31.15
C PRO A 387 -13.89 2.41 30.93
N ALA A 388 -13.66 3.62 30.42
CA ALA A 388 -12.33 4.23 30.27
C ALA A 388 -11.50 4.25 31.58
N SER A 389 -12.05 3.71 32.65
CA SER A 389 -11.55 3.64 34.01
C SER A 389 -11.16 2.24 34.46
N VAL A 390 -10.99 1.22 33.59
CA VAL A 390 -10.35 -0.01 34.06
C VAL A 390 -8.88 0.28 34.31
N PRO A 391 -8.44 0.48 35.56
CA PRO A 391 -7.05 0.77 35.86
C PRO A 391 -6.21 -0.45 35.44
N GLY A 392 -5.26 -0.27 34.52
CA GLY A 392 -4.25 -1.27 34.26
C GLY A 392 -4.03 -1.73 32.82
N TYR A 393 -4.87 -1.39 31.86
CA TYR A 393 -4.62 -1.73 30.46
C TYR A 393 -3.92 -0.57 29.73
N ARG A 394 -2.68 -0.79 29.31
CA ARG A 394 -1.92 0.15 28.50
C ARG A 394 -1.23 -0.64 27.41
N ILE A 395 -1.56 -0.34 26.17
CA ILE A 395 -0.85 -0.89 25.02
C ILE A 395 0.39 -0.02 24.80
N VAL A 396 1.56 -0.58 25.04
CA VAL A 396 2.83 0.05 24.72
C VAL A 396 3.30 -0.58 23.44
N VAL A 397 3.36 0.20 22.38
CA VAL A 397 3.98 -0.22 21.12
C VAL A 397 5.48 -0.01 21.26
N ILE A 398 6.26 -1.08 21.23
CA ILE A 398 7.71 -1.01 21.09
C ILE A 398 7.97 -1.24 19.61
N PRO A 399 8.32 -0.19 18.84
CA PRO A 399 8.61 -0.38 17.44
C PRO A 399 9.82 -1.31 17.28
N PRO A 400 9.82 -2.18 16.24
CA PRO A 400 11.03 -2.87 15.85
C PRO A 400 12.18 -1.87 15.66
N PRO A 401 13.44 -2.27 15.85
CA PRO A 401 14.60 -1.37 15.73
C PRO A 401 14.68 -0.59 14.41
N LEU A 402 13.93 -1.04 13.39
CA LEU A 402 13.84 -0.42 12.05
C LEU A 402 12.79 0.69 11.94
N VAL A 403 11.98 0.95 12.96
CA VAL A 403 10.87 1.94 12.90
C VAL A 403 11.13 3.08 13.90
N GLY A 404 12.33 3.68 13.84
CA GLY A 404 12.63 4.89 14.58
C GLY A 404 12.28 6.17 13.79
N LYS A 405 12.25 7.32 14.47
CA LYS A 405 11.99 8.63 13.85
C LYS A 405 12.76 8.85 12.53
N PRO A 406 14.08 8.59 12.42
CA PRO A 406 14.81 8.80 11.18
C PRO A 406 14.28 7.95 10.01
N HIS A 407 13.82 6.75 10.27
CA HIS A 407 13.29 5.86 9.23
C HIS A 407 11.90 6.32 8.76
N ILE A 408 11.05 6.78 9.68
CA ILE A 408 9.71 7.31 9.33
C ILE A 408 9.86 8.56 8.46
N GLU A 409 10.74 9.49 8.83
CA GLU A 409 10.99 10.70 8.04
C GLU A 409 11.55 10.33 6.65
N MET A 410 12.49 9.41 6.56
CA MET A 410 13.02 8.95 5.27
C MET A 410 11.94 8.31 4.38
N LEU A 411 11.09 7.46 4.94
CA LEU A 411 9.98 6.82 4.20
C LEU A 411 8.95 7.85 3.76
N TRP A 412 8.66 8.81 4.65
CA TRP A 412 7.76 9.91 4.36
C TRP A 412 8.28 10.82 3.25
N ASP A 413 9.53 11.26 3.36
CA ASP A 413 10.16 12.13 2.36
C ASP A 413 10.15 11.47 0.98
N ARG A 414 10.41 10.15 0.93
CA ARG A 414 10.35 9.37 -0.31
C ARG A 414 8.93 9.28 -0.87
N LEU A 415 7.92 9.03 -0.03
CA LEU A 415 6.52 9.01 -0.47
C LEU A 415 6.11 10.38 -1.04
N VAL A 416 6.46 11.47 -0.34
CA VAL A 416 6.16 12.84 -0.80
C VAL A 416 6.89 13.17 -2.09
N GLU A 417 8.16 12.76 -2.23
CA GLU A 417 8.94 12.96 -3.45
C GLU A 417 8.31 12.21 -4.63
N ASP A 418 8.02 10.92 -4.48
CA ASP A 418 7.41 10.10 -5.53
C ASP A 418 6.01 10.62 -5.92
N ALA A 419 5.18 10.96 -4.94
CA ALA A 419 3.86 11.54 -5.17
C ALA A 419 3.97 12.91 -5.87
N SER A 420 4.86 13.78 -5.41
CA SER A 420 5.07 15.09 -6.03
C SER A 420 5.50 14.99 -7.48
N LYS A 421 6.39 14.05 -7.82
CA LYS A 421 6.81 13.80 -9.21
C LYS A 421 5.65 13.29 -10.07
N ASN A 422 4.91 12.29 -9.56
CA ASN A 422 3.82 11.66 -10.32
C ASN A 422 2.62 12.58 -10.51
N MET A 423 2.35 13.46 -9.57
CA MET A 423 1.23 14.42 -9.60
C MET A 423 1.60 15.74 -10.29
N MET A 424 2.89 16.03 -10.49
CA MET A 424 3.37 17.27 -11.08
C MET A 424 2.65 17.61 -12.41
N PRO A 425 2.53 16.69 -13.37
CA PRO A 425 1.88 17.00 -14.66
C PRO A 425 0.43 17.42 -14.52
N SER A 426 -0.35 16.70 -13.71
CA SER A 426 -1.80 16.94 -13.58
C SER A 426 -2.17 18.00 -12.54
N VAL A 427 -1.25 18.39 -11.66
CA VAL A 427 -1.52 19.38 -10.61
C VAL A 427 -0.85 20.71 -10.96
N ARG A 428 0.48 20.79 -10.85
CA ARG A 428 1.19 22.05 -11.01
C ARG A 428 1.41 22.47 -12.45
N LEU A 429 1.71 21.52 -13.33
CA LEU A 429 2.07 21.78 -14.73
C LEU A 429 0.86 21.85 -15.66
N SER A 430 -0.30 21.38 -15.26
CA SER A 430 -1.52 21.43 -16.08
C SER A 430 -1.81 22.83 -16.60
N GLN A 431 -1.64 23.85 -15.77
CA GLN A 431 -1.84 25.25 -16.17
C GLN A 431 -0.95 25.70 -17.33
N TYR A 432 0.29 25.16 -17.45
CA TYR A 432 1.19 25.45 -18.56
C TYR A 432 0.83 24.64 -19.79
N ALA A 433 0.47 23.38 -19.64
CA ALA A 433 0.00 22.54 -20.73
C ALA A 433 -1.30 23.12 -21.36
N ASP A 434 -2.19 23.67 -20.55
CA ASP A 434 -3.44 24.30 -21.00
C ASP A 434 -3.21 25.62 -21.79
N MET A 435 -2.01 26.22 -21.71
CA MET A 435 -1.62 27.38 -22.53
C MET A 435 -1.22 27.01 -23.95
N VAL A 436 -0.99 25.73 -24.24
CA VAL A 436 -0.67 25.26 -25.58
C VAL A 436 -1.91 25.31 -26.45
N GLN A 437 -1.89 26.07 -27.54
CA GLN A 437 -3.04 26.28 -28.40
C GLN A 437 -2.98 25.42 -29.65
N LEU A 438 -4.12 24.93 -30.08
CA LEU A 438 -4.28 24.19 -31.32
C LEU A 438 -4.64 25.17 -32.46
N ASN A 439 -3.73 25.38 -33.41
CA ASN A 439 -3.96 26.18 -34.60
C ASN A 439 -4.32 25.26 -35.78
N VAL A 440 -5.51 25.44 -36.33
CA VAL A 440 -5.97 24.71 -37.49
C VAL A 440 -6.00 25.67 -38.70
N SER A 441 -5.22 25.34 -39.73
CA SER A 441 -5.12 26.10 -40.98
C SER A 441 -5.27 25.19 -42.20
N GLU A 442 -5.34 25.78 -43.41
CA GLU A 442 -5.32 25.01 -44.65
C GLU A 442 -4.01 24.18 -44.84
N ALA A 443 -2.92 24.58 -44.15
CA ALA A 443 -1.63 23.88 -44.20
C ALA A 443 -1.57 22.68 -43.27
N GLY A 444 -2.54 22.55 -42.32
CA GLY A 444 -2.57 21.46 -41.34
C GLY A 444 -2.94 21.91 -39.94
N VAL A 445 -2.62 21.05 -38.99
CA VAL A 445 -2.83 21.26 -37.56
C VAL A 445 -1.44 21.43 -36.90
N GLU A 446 -1.26 22.55 -36.21
CA GLU A 446 -0.01 22.88 -35.50
C GLU A 446 -0.32 23.25 -34.04
N LEU A 447 0.61 22.96 -33.11
CA LEU A 447 0.53 23.43 -31.73
C LEU A 447 1.33 24.73 -31.58
N ASP A 448 0.71 25.73 -30.93
CA ASP A 448 1.34 27.00 -30.59
C ASP A 448 1.73 27.01 -29.10
N PHE A 449 3.02 27.04 -28.85
CA PHE A 449 3.63 27.06 -27.51
C PHE A 449 3.96 28.46 -27.00
N SER A 450 3.65 29.51 -27.75
CA SER A 450 4.08 30.89 -27.46
C SER A 450 3.61 31.40 -26.11
N GLN A 451 2.37 31.11 -25.70
CA GLN A 451 1.84 31.53 -24.40
C GLN A 451 2.52 30.79 -23.23
N MET A 452 2.73 29.49 -23.40
CA MET A 452 3.46 28.68 -22.42
C MET A 452 4.90 29.17 -22.25
N ASP A 453 5.61 29.44 -23.37
CA ASP A 453 6.98 29.96 -23.37
C ASP A 453 7.06 31.34 -22.68
N ALA A 454 6.11 32.22 -22.97
CA ALA A 454 6.05 33.54 -22.33
C ALA A 454 5.83 33.43 -20.81
N ALA A 455 4.99 32.50 -20.37
CA ALA A 455 4.78 32.26 -18.94
C ALA A 455 6.04 31.72 -18.24
N LEU A 456 6.78 30.80 -18.88
CA LEU A 456 8.05 30.29 -18.39
C LEU A 456 9.13 31.40 -18.31
N GLU A 457 9.16 32.33 -19.28
CA GLU A 457 10.08 33.46 -19.27
C GLU A 457 9.75 34.45 -18.14
N VAL A 458 8.47 34.71 -17.90
CA VAL A 458 8.03 35.52 -16.74
C VAL A 458 8.47 34.88 -15.44
N ALA A 459 8.29 33.56 -15.27
CA ALA A 459 8.72 32.83 -14.09
C ALA A 459 10.26 32.91 -13.91
N SER A 460 11.03 32.73 -14.99
CA SER A 460 12.50 32.82 -14.97
C SER A 460 13.02 34.22 -14.68
N THR A 461 12.28 35.24 -15.09
CA THR A 461 12.64 36.65 -14.82
C THR A 461 12.35 37.00 -13.35
N ALA A 462 11.28 36.45 -12.78
CA ALA A 462 10.92 36.69 -11.39
C ALA A 462 11.88 35.98 -10.41
N ASP A 463 12.22 34.73 -10.73
CA ASP A 463 13.17 33.88 -9.99
C ASP A 463 13.85 32.92 -10.96
N ALA A 464 15.14 33.09 -11.20
CA ALA A 464 15.89 32.31 -12.20
C ALA A 464 15.99 30.82 -11.80
N GLN A 465 16.11 30.51 -10.50
CA GLN A 465 16.16 29.13 -10.03
C GLN A 465 14.79 28.46 -10.18
N GLU A 466 13.73 29.11 -9.73
CA GLU A 466 12.38 28.57 -9.79
C GLU A 466 11.89 28.43 -11.24
N GLY A 467 12.14 29.42 -12.09
CA GLY A 467 11.79 29.37 -13.52
C GLY A 467 12.53 28.24 -14.27
N ALA A 468 13.82 28.03 -13.97
CA ALA A 468 14.57 26.92 -14.53
C ALA A 468 14.05 25.57 -14.00
N ALA A 469 13.75 25.46 -12.70
CA ALA A 469 13.16 24.24 -12.11
C ALA A 469 11.80 23.93 -12.72
N MET A 470 10.97 24.94 -12.94
CA MET A 470 9.66 24.81 -13.62
C MET A 470 9.81 24.30 -15.05
N PHE A 471 10.74 24.88 -15.80
CA PHE A 471 11.04 24.40 -17.16
C PHE A 471 11.51 22.95 -17.16
N LEU A 472 12.40 22.56 -16.25
CA LEU A 472 12.91 21.19 -16.13
C LEU A 472 11.81 20.20 -15.77
N ASP A 473 10.92 20.53 -14.83
CA ASP A 473 9.76 19.71 -14.48
C ASP A 473 8.83 19.56 -15.69
N LEU A 474 8.56 20.66 -16.42
CA LEU A 474 7.73 20.63 -17.64
C LEU A 474 8.37 19.80 -18.76
N TYR A 475 9.68 19.96 -18.97
CA TYR A 475 10.40 19.20 -19.99
C TYR A 475 10.42 17.70 -19.67
N ARG A 476 10.59 17.32 -18.40
CA ARG A 476 10.50 15.91 -17.98
C ARG A 476 9.11 15.32 -18.20
N ALA A 477 8.05 16.11 -17.98
CA ALA A 477 6.68 15.65 -18.13
C ALA A 477 6.20 15.58 -19.58
N TYR A 478 6.57 16.55 -20.41
CA TYR A 478 6.00 16.75 -21.74
C TYR A 478 7.03 16.95 -22.85
N GLY A 479 8.32 17.06 -22.53
CA GLY A 479 9.36 17.48 -23.47
C GLY A 479 9.44 16.65 -24.73
N GLU A 480 9.37 15.33 -24.64
CA GLU A 480 9.38 14.44 -25.79
C GLU A 480 8.15 14.67 -26.68
N THR A 481 6.94 14.67 -26.09
CA THR A 481 5.68 14.89 -26.82
C THR A 481 5.63 16.27 -27.47
N PHE A 482 6.00 17.32 -26.73
CA PHE A 482 5.97 18.69 -27.26
C PHE A 482 7.06 18.96 -28.28
N THR A 483 8.25 18.37 -28.13
CA THR A 483 9.30 18.47 -29.13
C THR A 483 8.91 17.78 -30.46
N ALA A 484 8.29 16.60 -30.36
CA ALA A 484 7.73 15.92 -31.53
C ALA A 484 6.62 16.75 -32.23
N ALA A 485 5.94 17.63 -31.48
CA ALA A 485 4.94 18.56 -31.98
C ALA A 485 5.50 19.94 -32.36
N GLY A 486 6.82 20.11 -32.42
CA GLY A 486 7.48 21.33 -32.88
C GLY A 486 7.95 22.31 -31.80
N TRP A 487 7.84 21.96 -30.49
CA TRP A 487 8.39 22.81 -29.43
C TRP A 487 9.92 22.79 -29.40
N ASN A 488 10.54 23.96 -29.21
CA ASN A 488 11.99 24.08 -29.15
C ASN A 488 12.59 23.80 -27.74
N GLY A 489 11.90 22.99 -26.94
CA GLY A 489 12.27 22.69 -25.55
C GLY A 489 13.66 22.08 -25.41
N ALA A 490 14.08 21.24 -26.36
CA ALA A 490 15.40 20.61 -26.33
C ALA A 490 16.55 21.62 -26.43
N GLU A 491 16.41 22.66 -27.26
CA GLU A 491 17.42 23.73 -27.38
C GLU A 491 17.46 24.61 -26.12
N LYS A 492 16.30 24.87 -25.50
CA LYS A 492 16.21 25.56 -24.22
C LYS A 492 16.87 24.76 -23.10
N LEU A 493 16.65 23.42 -23.06
CA LEU A 493 17.31 22.54 -22.10
C LEU A 493 18.83 22.61 -22.26
N ARG A 494 19.35 22.47 -23.50
CA ARG A 494 20.78 22.60 -23.78
C ARG A 494 21.35 23.91 -23.28
N THR A 495 20.68 25.03 -23.53
CA THR A 495 21.10 26.34 -23.07
C THR A 495 21.16 26.42 -21.54
N LEU A 496 20.19 25.87 -20.82
CA LEU A 496 20.19 25.82 -19.37
C LEU A 496 21.34 24.94 -18.85
N MET A 497 21.58 23.76 -19.42
CA MET A 497 22.67 22.88 -19.04
C MET A 497 24.03 23.59 -19.19
N GLN A 498 24.29 24.20 -20.34
CA GLN A 498 25.52 24.96 -20.60
C GLN A 498 25.70 26.14 -19.65
N THR A 499 24.62 26.86 -19.35
CA THR A 499 24.62 27.99 -18.41
C THR A 499 24.94 27.54 -16.97
N GLY A 500 24.37 26.43 -16.53
CA GLY A 500 24.63 25.87 -15.22
C GLY A 500 26.07 25.34 -15.07
N VAL A 501 26.57 24.63 -16.07
CA VAL A 501 27.97 24.13 -16.11
C VAL A 501 28.97 25.30 -16.16
N ALA A 502 28.63 26.41 -16.82
CA ALA A 502 29.46 27.62 -16.85
C ALA A 502 29.50 28.38 -15.50
N GLY A 503 28.82 27.89 -14.47
CA GLY A 503 28.93 28.43 -13.09
C GLY A 503 27.77 29.30 -12.64
N ASN A 504 26.62 29.29 -13.35
CA ASN A 504 25.41 29.93 -12.85
C ASN A 504 24.79 29.09 -11.72
N THR A 505 24.92 29.54 -10.48
CA THR A 505 24.50 28.84 -9.28
C THR A 505 22.98 28.64 -9.24
N ALA A 506 22.17 29.61 -9.65
CA ALA A 506 20.71 29.50 -9.65
C ALA A 506 20.25 28.38 -10.60
N ILE A 507 20.84 28.29 -11.78
CA ILE A 507 20.53 27.22 -12.75
C ILE A 507 21.04 25.87 -12.23
N HIS A 508 22.26 25.81 -11.70
CA HIS A 508 22.79 24.57 -11.09
C HIS A 508 21.90 24.08 -9.95
N ASP A 509 21.46 24.99 -9.06
CA ASP A 509 20.58 24.65 -7.95
C ASP A 509 19.17 24.25 -8.42
N ALA A 510 18.70 24.76 -9.56
CA ALA A 510 17.45 24.30 -10.20
C ALA A 510 17.53 22.82 -10.61
N PHE A 511 18.61 22.40 -11.27
CA PHE A 511 18.81 20.97 -11.60
C PHE A 511 18.79 20.10 -10.35
N LYS A 512 19.52 20.52 -9.32
CA LYS A 512 19.53 19.82 -8.02
C LYS A 512 18.13 19.76 -7.38
N ALA A 513 17.38 20.87 -7.44
CA ALA A 513 16.02 20.95 -6.86
C ALA A 513 15.02 19.98 -7.51
N VAL A 514 15.22 19.66 -8.79
CA VAL A 514 14.38 18.67 -9.51
C VAL A 514 14.97 17.24 -9.46
N GLY A 515 16.04 17.03 -8.71
CA GLY A 515 16.68 15.73 -8.55
C GLY A 515 17.58 15.31 -9.73
N LEU A 516 18.04 16.28 -10.53
CA LEU A 516 19.00 16.06 -11.62
C LEU A 516 20.40 16.43 -11.16
N ASN A 517 21.39 15.62 -11.53
CA ASN A 517 22.80 15.93 -11.29
C ASN A 517 23.42 16.51 -12.57
N LEU A 518 23.70 17.82 -12.56
CA LEU A 518 24.27 18.51 -13.72
C LEU A 518 25.78 18.35 -13.76
N VAL A 519 26.30 17.75 -14.82
CA VAL A 519 27.72 17.49 -15.04
C VAL A 519 28.21 18.07 -16.36
N GLY A 520 29.44 18.53 -16.41
CA GLY A 520 30.04 19.12 -17.60
C GLY A 520 30.98 18.17 -18.36
N ALA A 521 31.52 18.67 -19.47
CA ALA A 521 32.35 17.92 -20.42
C ALA A 521 33.58 17.21 -19.84
N SER A 522 34.06 17.62 -18.65
CA SER A 522 35.16 16.95 -17.95
C SER A 522 34.79 15.65 -17.26
N ALA A 523 33.50 15.37 -17.07
CA ALA A 523 33.03 14.13 -16.48
C ALA A 523 33.05 13.02 -17.54
N VAL A 524 33.48 11.82 -17.15
CA VAL A 524 33.51 10.63 -18.03
C VAL A 524 32.49 9.58 -17.59
N LYS A 525 31.90 9.74 -16.39
CA LYS A 525 30.93 8.82 -15.83
C LYS A 525 29.92 9.56 -14.96
N GLY A 526 28.67 9.20 -15.07
CA GLY A 526 27.54 9.62 -14.23
C GLY A 526 27.45 8.90 -12.90
N THR A 527 26.32 9.07 -12.26
CA THR A 527 25.98 8.51 -10.95
C THR A 527 24.90 7.42 -11.10
N VAL A 528 24.34 6.97 -9.97
CA VAL A 528 23.17 6.08 -9.97
C VAL A 528 21.84 6.84 -10.05
N ASN A 529 21.89 8.17 -10.12
CA ASN A 529 20.74 9.06 -10.22
C ASN A 529 20.61 9.59 -11.66
N ASP A 530 19.51 10.28 -11.95
CA ASP A 530 19.30 10.95 -13.24
C ASP A 530 20.37 12.05 -13.44
N ASP A 531 21.22 11.90 -14.44
CA ASP A 531 22.29 12.84 -14.76
C ASP A 531 21.92 13.72 -15.97
N SER A 532 22.37 14.97 -15.96
CA SER A 532 22.29 15.88 -17.10
C SER A 532 23.72 16.25 -17.53
N TYR A 533 24.18 15.68 -18.63
CA TYR A 533 25.53 15.90 -19.16
C TYR A 533 25.52 16.93 -20.26
N ALA A 534 26.31 18.00 -20.10
CA ALA A 534 26.57 18.99 -21.12
C ALA A 534 28.00 18.83 -21.65
N GLY A 535 28.12 18.40 -22.89
CA GLY A 535 29.40 18.34 -23.64
C GLY A 535 29.93 19.73 -24.03
N ASP A 536 31.09 19.76 -24.67
CA ASP A 536 31.70 20.95 -25.24
C ASP A 536 31.96 20.72 -26.77
N ALA A 537 32.67 21.65 -27.42
CA ALA A 537 32.97 21.56 -28.84
C ALA A 537 34.00 20.45 -29.22
N ASN A 538 34.51 19.71 -28.23
CA ASN A 538 35.44 18.60 -28.44
C ASN A 538 34.72 17.26 -28.54
N ALA A 539 35.44 16.19 -28.90
CA ALA A 539 34.90 14.85 -28.79
C ALA A 539 34.77 14.44 -27.32
N ASN A 540 33.53 14.21 -26.87
CA ASN A 540 33.21 13.86 -25.50
C ASN A 540 32.80 12.39 -25.40
N THR A 541 33.13 11.77 -24.28
CA THR A 541 32.67 10.43 -23.95
C THR A 541 32.13 10.44 -22.53
N PHE A 542 30.86 10.08 -22.37
CA PHE A 542 30.19 10.00 -21.07
C PHE A 542 29.41 8.72 -20.98
N ASN A 543 29.47 8.07 -19.82
CA ASN A 543 28.65 6.93 -19.46
C ASN A 543 27.70 7.35 -18.32
N GLY A 544 26.40 7.40 -18.58
CA GLY A 544 25.38 7.82 -17.60
C GLY A 544 25.32 6.95 -16.35
N ASP A 545 25.75 5.67 -16.43
CA ASP A 545 25.59 4.65 -15.40
C ASP A 545 24.11 4.23 -15.24
N ALA A 546 23.50 4.39 -14.08
CA ALA A 546 22.08 4.08 -13.84
C ALA A 546 21.31 5.38 -13.63
N GLY A 547 20.06 5.41 -14.07
CA GLY A 547 19.19 6.58 -14.02
C GLY A 547 18.56 6.87 -15.38
N ASN A 548 17.72 7.90 -15.44
CA ASN A 548 17.20 8.44 -16.70
C ASN A 548 18.03 9.68 -17.06
N ASP A 549 19.04 9.50 -17.90
CA ASP A 549 20.05 10.51 -18.15
C ASP A 549 19.73 11.36 -19.38
N PHE A 550 20.04 12.66 -19.29
CA PHE A 550 20.05 13.58 -20.42
C PHE A 550 21.48 13.79 -20.89
N LEU A 551 21.81 13.34 -22.10
CA LEU A 551 23.15 13.46 -22.65
C LEU A 551 23.13 14.40 -23.88
N ASP A 552 23.86 15.52 -23.78
CA ASP A 552 24.09 16.49 -24.84
C ASP A 552 25.59 16.63 -25.06
N GLY A 553 26.08 16.11 -26.20
CA GLY A 553 27.50 16.06 -26.54
C GLY A 553 27.85 16.79 -27.81
#